data_65437aa9a644e4ea5e9b975612776380
#
_entry.id   65437aa9a644e4ea5e9b975612776380
#
_cell.length_a   1.000
_cell.length_b   1.000
_cell.length_c   1.000
_cell.angle_alpha   90.00
_cell.angle_beta   90.00
_cell.angle_gamma   90.00
#
_symmetry.space_group_name_H-M   'P 1'
#
loop_
_entity.id
_entity.type
_entity.pdbx_description
1 polymer ?
#
loop_
_entity_poly.entity_id
_entity_poly.type
_entity_poly.pdbx_seq_one_letter_code
_entity_poly.pdbx_strand_id
1 'polypeptide(L)'
;MNVQSFGFLAFLAVTAAVCLGMARWDRRIAAECLTLACLVFYIIGGGWAALLVLVLGLAVSAAAVRYLTMPDIRIQAEGDGPIAYAYPRTAAGRRRCLFLAAAWHIGVLAVFKYTGFVTGGRLSLGWVPLGLSFFTFQQLWLLKEAYTGGFRPEREDLPLYAFFFPSVVSGPILKPQAFFPQLHGEKFLRPGGQDFAAALYAIASGMAKKVLLADNLGIVVGSGWARLDELSAPGGWLVILGYTLQLYFDFSGYCDIAAGCARLLGLRLPVNFDSPYRSLSVGEFWKRWHITLTSFLRECLYFPLGGSRRGTCLLYT
;
A
#
# COMPACT_ATOMS: atom_id res chain seq x y z
N MET A 1 -7.05 -8.99 12.56
CA MET A 1 -6.21 -10.18 12.77
C MET A 1 -4.76 -9.72 12.82
N ASN A 2 -4.04 -9.99 13.92
CA ASN A 2 -2.65 -9.55 14.06
C ASN A 2 -1.73 -10.48 13.26
N VAL A 3 -0.79 -9.92 12.47
CA VAL A 3 0.12 -10.69 11.57
C VAL A 3 1.08 -11.64 12.31
N GLN A 4 1.27 -11.44 13.60
CA GLN A 4 2.08 -12.32 14.47
C GLN A 4 1.27 -13.41 15.17
N SER A 5 -0.05 -13.48 14.96
CA SER A 5 -0.90 -14.47 15.61
C SER A 5 -0.86 -15.82 14.90
N PHE A 6 -1.02 -16.91 15.64
CA PHE A 6 -1.21 -18.24 15.06
C PHE A 6 -2.39 -18.27 14.09
N GLY A 7 -3.47 -17.51 14.37
CA GLY A 7 -4.60 -17.39 13.45
C GLY A 7 -4.21 -16.81 12.08
N PHE A 8 -3.29 -15.85 12.04
CA PHE A 8 -2.77 -15.31 10.78
C PHE A 8 -1.93 -16.35 10.01
N LEU A 9 -1.06 -17.07 10.71
CA LEU A 9 -0.24 -18.12 10.08
C LEU A 9 -1.11 -19.25 9.54
N ALA A 10 -2.14 -19.67 10.28
CA ALA A 10 -3.11 -20.65 9.80
C ALA A 10 -3.89 -20.14 8.59
N PHE A 11 -4.36 -18.90 8.63
CA PHE A 11 -5.02 -18.25 7.49
C PHE A 11 -4.12 -18.21 6.26
N LEU A 12 -2.85 -17.81 6.42
CA LEU A 12 -1.86 -17.77 5.34
C LEU A 12 -1.63 -19.16 4.75
N ALA A 13 -1.44 -20.19 5.59
CA ALA A 13 -1.20 -21.56 5.16
C ALA A 13 -2.39 -22.10 4.36
N VAL A 14 -3.62 -21.92 4.85
CA VAL A 14 -4.84 -22.35 4.15
C VAL A 14 -5.01 -21.59 2.84
N THR A 15 -4.84 -20.25 2.86
CA THR A 15 -4.94 -19.42 1.64
C THR A 15 -3.91 -19.87 0.59
N ALA A 16 -2.65 -20.05 1.00
CA ALA A 16 -1.60 -20.50 0.09
C ALA A 16 -1.92 -21.91 -0.47
N ALA A 17 -2.29 -22.86 0.39
CA ALA A 17 -2.62 -24.21 -0.03
C ALA A 17 -3.78 -24.26 -1.04
N VAL A 18 -4.86 -23.52 -0.77
CA VAL A 18 -6.03 -23.44 -1.67
C VAL A 18 -5.65 -22.76 -2.98
N CYS A 19 -5.05 -21.58 -2.94
CA CYS A 19 -4.73 -20.82 -4.16
C CYS A 19 -3.69 -21.53 -5.03
N LEU A 20 -2.61 -22.10 -4.44
CA LEU A 20 -1.59 -22.83 -5.18
C LEU A 20 -2.12 -24.17 -5.71
N GLY A 21 -3.01 -24.84 -4.97
CA GLY A 21 -3.69 -26.04 -5.42
C GLY A 21 -4.59 -25.77 -6.62
N MET A 22 -5.44 -24.75 -6.54
CA MET A 22 -6.36 -24.37 -7.61
C MET A 22 -5.63 -23.83 -8.85
N ALA A 23 -4.49 -23.16 -8.69
CA ALA A 23 -3.69 -22.65 -9.81
C ALA A 23 -3.11 -23.75 -10.71
N ARG A 24 -3.14 -25.01 -10.28
CA ARG A 24 -2.79 -26.16 -11.13
C ARG A 24 -3.86 -26.45 -12.18
N TRP A 25 -5.11 -26.12 -11.90
CA TRP A 25 -6.24 -26.32 -12.80
C TRP A 25 -6.58 -25.05 -13.55
N ASP A 26 -6.86 -23.94 -12.82
CA ASP A 26 -7.19 -22.65 -13.41
C ASP A 26 -6.62 -21.53 -12.55
N ARG A 27 -5.73 -20.71 -13.16
CA ARG A 27 -5.09 -19.56 -12.49
C ARG A 27 -6.08 -18.43 -12.24
N ARG A 28 -7.09 -18.27 -13.08
CA ARG A 28 -8.10 -17.24 -12.94
C ARG A 28 -8.95 -17.48 -11.69
N ILE A 29 -9.46 -18.71 -11.55
CA ILE A 29 -10.22 -19.12 -10.37
C ILE A 29 -9.35 -19.00 -9.11
N ALA A 30 -8.07 -19.36 -9.19
CA ALA A 30 -7.15 -19.21 -8.07
C ALA A 30 -6.94 -17.73 -7.68
N ALA A 31 -6.89 -16.81 -8.64
CA ALA A 31 -6.79 -15.36 -8.39
C ALA A 31 -8.07 -14.80 -7.76
N GLU A 32 -9.25 -15.28 -8.18
CA GLU A 32 -10.54 -14.93 -7.57
C GLU A 32 -10.62 -15.46 -6.12
N CYS A 33 -10.17 -16.68 -5.86
CA CYS A 33 -10.06 -17.23 -4.51
C CYS A 33 -9.10 -16.42 -3.62
N LEU A 34 -7.96 -15.98 -4.17
CA LEU A 34 -7.04 -15.10 -3.45
C LEU A 34 -7.70 -13.75 -3.13
N THR A 35 -8.43 -13.18 -4.07
CA THR A 35 -9.19 -11.93 -3.85
C THR A 35 -10.22 -12.11 -2.75
N LEU A 36 -10.97 -13.22 -2.77
CA LEU A 36 -11.92 -13.54 -1.71
C LEU A 36 -11.22 -13.68 -0.34
N ALA A 37 -10.09 -14.37 -0.29
CA ALA A 37 -9.29 -14.49 0.93
C ALA A 37 -8.83 -13.12 1.45
N CYS A 38 -8.43 -12.20 0.57
CA CYS A 38 -8.08 -10.83 0.95
C CYS A 38 -9.28 -10.08 1.57
N LEU A 39 -10.48 -10.23 1.02
CA LEU A 39 -11.69 -9.64 1.57
C LEU A 39 -12.05 -10.25 2.93
N VAL A 40 -11.96 -11.57 3.07
CA VAL A 40 -12.18 -12.28 4.35
C VAL A 40 -11.19 -11.79 5.41
N PHE A 41 -9.91 -11.71 5.05
CA PHE A 41 -8.89 -11.15 5.95
C PHE A 41 -9.26 -9.74 6.44
N TYR A 42 -9.72 -8.90 5.51
CA TYR A 42 -10.08 -7.53 5.82
C TYR A 42 -11.33 -7.44 6.73
N ILE A 43 -12.34 -8.28 6.49
CA ILE A 43 -13.54 -8.37 7.34
C ILE A 43 -13.16 -8.77 8.77
N ILE A 44 -12.33 -9.81 8.91
CA ILE A 44 -11.90 -10.30 10.23
C ILE A 44 -11.09 -9.24 10.99
N GLY A 45 -10.25 -8.46 10.27
CA GLY A 45 -9.39 -7.45 10.88
C GLY A 45 -10.03 -6.08 11.09
N GLY A 46 -10.84 -5.63 10.13
CA GLY A 46 -11.41 -4.28 10.08
C GLY A 46 -12.92 -4.19 10.25
N GLY A 47 -13.62 -5.32 10.09
CA GLY A 47 -15.08 -5.36 10.14
C GLY A 47 -15.78 -4.92 8.84
N TRP A 48 -17.08 -5.16 8.77
CA TRP A 48 -17.90 -4.89 7.58
C TRP A 48 -17.98 -3.41 7.22
N ALA A 49 -18.10 -2.53 8.21
CA ALA A 49 -18.19 -1.09 7.97
C ALA A 49 -16.91 -0.54 7.32
N ALA A 50 -15.76 -0.99 7.78
CA ALA A 50 -14.47 -0.62 7.18
C ALA A 50 -14.35 -1.16 5.74
N LEU A 51 -14.77 -2.40 5.49
CA LEU A 51 -14.78 -2.97 4.14
C LEU A 51 -15.66 -2.14 3.19
N LEU A 52 -16.85 -1.74 3.62
CA LEU A 52 -17.77 -0.93 2.78
C LEU A 52 -17.12 0.40 2.38
N VAL A 53 -16.44 1.08 3.30
CA VAL A 53 -15.71 2.33 2.98
C VAL A 53 -14.65 2.11 1.90
N LEU A 54 -13.87 1.04 1.99
CA LEU A 54 -12.83 0.75 1.00
C LEU A 54 -13.42 0.26 -0.33
N VAL A 55 -14.49 -0.52 -0.30
CA VAL A 55 -15.19 -0.95 -1.53
C VAL A 55 -15.76 0.24 -2.29
N LEU A 56 -16.36 1.22 -1.59
CA LEU A 56 -16.79 2.47 -2.21
C LEU A 56 -15.60 3.24 -2.81
N GLY A 57 -14.49 3.31 -2.09
CA GLY A 57 -13.25 3.90 -2.62
C GLY A 57 -12.76 3.18 -3.88
N LEU A 58 -12.74 1.84 -3.88
CA LEU A 58 -12.39 1.05 -5.05
C LEU A 58 -13.34 1.32 -6.23
N ALA A 59 -14.65 1.40 -5.98
CA ALA A 59 -15.63 1.70 -7.02
C ALA A 59 -15.38 3.06 -7.68
N VAL A 60 -15.05 4.10 -6.88
CA VAL A 60 -14.67 5.42 -7.39
C VAL A 60 -13.39 5.33 -8.22
N SER A 61 -12.36 4.62 -7.73
CA SER A 61 -11.12 4.42 -8.49
C SER A 61 -11.35 3.66 -9.79
N ALA A 62 -12.12 2.57 -9.77
CA ALA A 62 -12.44 1.77 -10.96
C ALA A 62 -13.20 2.58 -12.01
N ALA A 63 -14.17 3.39 -11.60
CA ALA A 63 -14.90 4.29 -12.49
C ALA A 63 -13.96 5.35 -13.11
N ALA A 64 -13.10 5.96 -12.28
CA ALA A 64 -12.14 6.97 -12.73
C ALA A 64 -11.07 6.36 -13.66
N VAL A 65 -10.48 5.22 -13.32
CA VAL A 65 -9.52 4.49 -14.17
C VAL A 65 -10.16 4.15 -15.50
N ARG A 66 -11.38 3.59 -15.49
CA ARG A 66 -12.12 3.33 -16.73
C ARG A 66 -12.27 4.58 -17.58
N TYR A 67 -12.65 5.70 -16.95
CA TYR A 67 -12.79 6.98 -17.64
C TYR A 67 -11.46 7.48 -18.20
N LEU A 68 -10.36 7.37 -17.48
CA LEU A 68 -9.04 7.87 -17.84
C LEU A 68 -8.34 7.00 -18.90
N THR A 69 -8.62 5.68 -18.94
CA THR A 69 -7.94 4.72 -19.80
C THR A 69 -8.75 4.25 -21.01
N MET A 70 -9.98 4.78 -21.23
CA MET A 70 -10.73 4.45 -22.44
C MET A 70 -9.97 4.88 -23.71
N PRO A 71 -9.90 4.00 -24.72
CA PRO A 71 -9.27 4.36 -25.99
C PRO A 71 -10.03 5.49 -26.66
N ASP A 72 -9.30 6.32 -27.40
CA ASP A 72 -9.88 7.31 -28.29
C ASP A 72 -10.67 6.58 -29.39
N ILE A 73 -11.92 6.97 -29.59
CA ILE A 73 -12.73 6.41 -30.66
C ILE A 73 -12.25 7.06 -31.98
N ARG A 74 -11.66 6.26 -32.84
CA ARG A 74 -11.39 6.69 -34.23
C ARG A 74 -12.72 6.66 -34.98
N ILE A 75 -13.25 7.81 -35.31
CA ILE A 75 -14.36 7.91 -36.25
C ILE A 75 -13.72 8.05 -37.64
N GLN A 76 -13.79 7.01 -38.46
CA GLN A 76 -13.46 7.08 -39.84
C GLN A 76 -14.61 7.84 -40.54
N ALA A 77 -14.35 9.03 -41.04
CA ALA A 77 -15.32 9.70 -41.87
C ALA A 77 -15.53 8.85 -43.15
N GLU A 78 -16.78 8.59 -43.51
CA GLU A 78 -17.07 7.93 -44.80
C GLU A 78 -16.50 8.78 -45.94
N GLY A 79 -15.44 8.28 -46.60
CA GLY A 79 -14.73 8.93 -47.70
C GLY A 79 -13.23 9.12 -47.43
N ASP A 80 -12.47 9.45 -48.50
CA ASP A 80 -11.01 9.70 -48.47
C ASP A 80 -10.56 10.96 -47.69
N GLY A 81 -11.36 11.40 -46.72
CA GLY A 81 -11.06 12.54 -45.85
C GLY A 81 -10.13 12.17 -44.68
N PRO A 82 -9.47 13.17 -44.09
CA PRO A 82 -8.59 12.93 -42.94
C PRO A 82 -9.37 12.29 -41.78
N ILE A 83 -8.79 11.25 -41.14
CA ILE A 83 -9.36 10.55 -40.00
C ILE A 83 -9.59 11.56 -38.89
N ALA A 84 -10.85 11.89 -38.59
CA ALA A 84 -11.19 12.74 -37.46
C ALA A 84 -11.16 11.88 -36.18
N TYR A 85 -10.26 12.20 -35.27
CA TYR A 85 -10.24 11.60 -33.91
C TYR A 85 -11.27 12.33 -33.04
N ALA A 86 -12.40 11.73 -32.77
CA ALA A 86 -13.27 12.21 -31.73
C ALA A 86 -12.67 11.80 -30.40
N TYR A 87 -12.01 12.73 -29.72
CA TYR A 87 -11.66 12.57 -28.32
C TYR A 87 -12.95 12.69 -27.50
N PRO A 88 -13.52 11.60 -26.96
CA PRO A 88 -14.71 11.71 -26.14
C PRO A 88 -14.43 12.51 -24.85
N ARG A 89 -13.15 12.88 -24.62
CA ARG A 89 -12.71 13.49 -23.38
C ARG A 89 -11.67 14.57 -23.59
N THR A 90 -12.07 15.79 -23.27
CA THR A 90 -11.15 16.91 -23.24
C THR A 90 -10.09 16.71 -22.15
N ALA A 91 -8.89 17.27 -22.35
CA ALA A 91 -7.85 17.29 -21.31
C ALA A 91 -8.39 17.86 -19.98
N ALA A 92 -9.28 18.84 -20.04
CA ALA A 92 -9.98 19.40 -18.88
C ALA A 92 -10.88 18.36 -18.20
N GLY A 93 -11.61 17.52 -18.94
CA GLY A 93 -12.47 16.45 -18.39
C GLY A 93 -11.64 15.38 -17.69
N ARG A 94 -10.54 14.94 -18.29
CA ARG A 94 -9.60 13.98 -17.65
C ARG A 94 -9.03 14.54 -16.37
N ARG A 95 -8.59 15.81 -16.37
CA ARG A 95 -8.06 16.49 -15.20
C ARG A 95 -9.12 16.61 -14.09
N ARG A 96 -10.37 16.99 -14.41
CA ARG A 96 -11.48 17.04 -13.44
C ARG A 96 -11.77 15.66 -12.84
N CYS A 97 -11.79 14.60 -13.65
CA CYS A 97 -12.00 13.25 -13.16
C CYS A 97 -10.91 12.84 -12.15
N LEU A 98 -9.63 13.08 -12.47
CA LEU A 98 -8.52 12.83 -11.56
C LEU A 98 -8.69 13.59 -10.24
N PHE A 99 -8.97 14.90 -10.30
CA PHE A 99 -9.13 15.72 -9.10
C PHE A 99 -10.31 15.28 -8.24
N LEU A 100 -11.46 14.96 -8.84
CA LEU A 100 -12.65 14.51 -8.09
C LEU A 100 -12.39 13.16 -7.40
N ALA A 101 -11.79 12.21 -8.11
CA ALA A 101 -11.45 10.92 -7.53
C ALA A 101 -10.38 11.04 -6.43
N ALA A 102 -9.36 11.87 -6.63
CA ALA A 102 -8.35 12.15 -5.60
C ALA A 102 -8.95 12.86 -4.38
N ALA A 103 -9.82 13.86 -4.61
CA ALA A 103 -10.52 14.58 -3.54
C ALA A 103 -11.43 13.66 -2.73
N TRP A 104 -12.08 12.67 -3.36
CA TRP A 104 -12.83 11.63 -2.66
C TRP A 104 -11.94 10.87 -1.67
N HIS A 105 -10.81 10.31 -2.14
CA HIS A 105 -9.93 9.53 -1.29
C HIS A 105 -9.29 10.34 -0.16
N ILE A 106 -8.84 11.56 -0.46
CA ILE A 106 -8.30 12.48 0.54
C ILE A 106 -9.39 12.92 1.52
N GLY A 107 -10.61 13.20 1.04
CA GLY A 107 -11.75 13.57 1.87
C GLY A 107 -12.15 12.46 2.84
N VAL A 108 -12.24 11.21 2.37
CA VAL A 108 -12.52 10.06 3.24
C VAL A 108 -11.42 9.92 4.29
N LEU A 109 -10.14 9.98 3.90
CA LEU A 109 -9.03 9.93 4.84
C LEU A 109 -9.11 11.07 5.88
N ALA A 110 -9.42 12.29 5.43
CA ALA A 110 -9.54 13.46 6.31
C ALA A 110 -10.68 13.29 7.32
N VAL A 111 -11.84 12.83 6.87
CA VAL A 111 -13.01 12.61 7.73
C VAL A 111 -12.72 11.58 8.82
N PHE A 112 -12.16 10.43 8.47
CA PHE A 112 -11.94 9.37 9.46
C PHE A 112 -10.75 9.64 10.40
N LYS A 113 -9.70 10.32 9.92
CA LYS A 113 -8.45 10.44 10.68
C LYS A 113 -8.25 11.81 11.33
N TYR A 114 -8.74 12.87 10.71
CA TYR A 114 -8.41 14.24 11.15
C TYR A 114 -9.60 15.02 11.71
N THR A 115 -10.85 14.55 11.59
CA THR A 115 -12.02 15.26 12.13
C THR A 115 -11.90 15.51 13.63
N GLY A 116 -11.51 14.50 14.41
CA GLY A 116 -11.28 14.66 15.85
C GLY A 116 -10.23 15.70 16.18
N PHE A 117 -9.11 15.73 15.44
CA PHE A 117 -8.03 16.69 15.62
C PHE A 117 -8.49 18.12 15.30
N VAL A 118 -9.12 18.33 14.15
CA VAL A 118 -9.57 19.65 13.68
C VAL A 118 -10.67 20.22 14.56
N THR A 119 -11.53 19.38 15.12
CA THR A 119 -12.66 19.83 15.95
C THR A 119 -12.33 19.87 17.46
N GLY A 120 -11.06 19.65 17.84
CA GLY A 120 -10.65 19.60 19.25
C GLY A 120 -11.35 18.46 20.01
N GLY A 121 -11.61 17.34 19.36
CA GLY A 121 -12.27 16.16 19.93
C GLY A 121 -13.80 16.23 19.96
N ARG A 122 -14.42 17.35 19.54
CA ARG A 122 -15.89 17.52 19.58
C ARG A 122 -16.63 16.58 18.62
N LEU A 123 -16.05 16.30 17.47
CA LEU A 123 -16.56 15.37 16.47
C LEU A 123 -15.50 14.30 16.24
N SER A 124 -15.72 13.11 16.77
CA SER A 124 -14.87 11.94 16.53
C SER A 124 -15.76 10.79 16.10
N LEU A 125 -15.42 10.13 15.01
CA LEU A 125 -16.13 8.93 14.57
C LEU A 125 -15.83 7.71 15.45
N GLY A 126 -14.86 7.83 16.38
CA GLY A 126 -14.51 6.77 17.32
C GLY A 126 -13.77 5.56 16.71
N TRP A 127 -13.66 5.49 15.40
CA TRP A 127 -12.97 4.41 14.69
C TRP A 127 -12.39 4.88 13.34
N VAL A 128 -11.36 4.20 12.88
CA VAL A 128 -10.73 4.44 11.55
C VAL A 128 -10.66 3.11 10.81
N PRO A 129 -11.07 3.04 9.53
CA PRO A 129 -10.93 1.83 8.74
C PRO A 129 -9.48 1.33 8.72
N LEU A 130 -9.30 0.03 8.93
CA LEU A 130 -7.99 -0.61 8.94
C LEU A 130 -7.26 -0.35 7.60
N GLY A 131 -6.02 0.12 7.66
CA GLY A 131 -5.21 0.36 6.48
C GLY A 131 -5.66 1.53 5.59
N LEU A 132 -6.59 2.39 6.03
CA LEU A 132 -7.16 3.47 5.21
C LEU A 132 -6.10 4.36 4.58
N SER A 133 -5.02 4.71 5.29
CA SER A 133 -3.94 5.56 4.75
C SER A 133 -3.20 4.87 3.60
N PHE A 134 -2.83 3.59 3.78
CA PHE A 134 -2.14 2.80 2.76
C PHE A 134 -3.01 2.58 1.54
N PHE A 135 -4.28 2.23 1.74
CA PHE A 135 -5.27 2.15 0.68
C PHE A 135 -5.39 3.47 -0.09
N THR A 136 -5.52 4.60 0.61
CA THR A 136 -5.62 5.93 -0.01
C THR A 136 -4.41 6.22 -0.90
N PHE A 137 -3.19 6.04 -0.40
CA PHE A 137 -1.97 6.29 -1.18
C PHE A 137 -1.87 5.37 -2.40
N GLN A 138 -2.26 4.11 -2.24
CA GLN A 138 -2.28 3.13 -3.32
C GLN A 138 -3.30 3.52 -4.41
N GLN A 139 -4.51 3.96 -4.03
CA GLN A 139 -5.51 4.43 -4.99
C GLN A 139 -5.08 5.74 -5.69
N LEU A 140 -4.48 6.68 -4.97
CA LEU A 140 -3.95 7.91 -5.57
C LEU A 140 -2.84 7.61 -6.58
N TRP A 141 -1.98 6.64 -6.31
CA TRP A 141 -0.95 6.21 -7.26
C TRP A 141 -1.57 5.58 -8.50
N LEU A 142 -2.57 4.71 -8.33
CA LEU A 142 -3.32 4.10 -9.43
C LEU A 142 -3.97 5.16 -10.33
N LEU A 143 -4.64 6.15 -9.75
CA LEU A 143 -5.28 7.25 -10.48
C LEU A 143 -4.27 8.10 -11.26
N LYS A 144 -3.12 8.41 -10.65
CA LYS A 144 -2.02 9.15 -11.30
C LYS A 144 -1.48 8.38 -12.49
N GLU A 145 -1.20 7.08 -12.36
CA GLU A 145 -0.68 6.27 -13.45
C GLU A 145 -1.70 6.12 -14.59
N ALA A 146 -2.98 5.93 -14.27
CA ALA A 146 -4.06 5.91 -15.26
C ALA A 146 -4.20 7.26 -16.01
N TYR A 147 -4.01 8.38 -15.32
CA TYR A 147 -4.06 9.72 -15.90
C TYR A 147 -2.89 9.99 -16.85
N THR A 148 -1.67 9.59 -16.48
CA THR A 148 -0.46 9.79 -17.30
C THR A 148 -0.43 8.92 -18.54
N GLY A 149 -1.33 7.93 -18.68
CA GLY A 149 -1.52 7.11 -19.89
C GLY A 149 -0.51 5.98 -20.06
N GLY A 150 0.41 5.78 -19.10
CA GLY A 150 1.43 4.72 -19.16
C GLY A 150 0.94 3.35 -18.71
N PHE A 151 -0.32 3.23 -18.27
CA PHE A 151 -0.80 2.01 -17.63
C PHE A 151 -2.31 1.82 -17.79
N ARG A 152 -2.71 0.60 -18.16
CA ARG A 152 -4.10 0.20 -18.29
C ARG A 152 -4.34 -1.14 -17.58
N PRO A 153 -4.85 -1.12 -16.33
CA PRO A 153 -5.12 -2.35 -15.60
C PRO A 153 -6.33 -3.09 -16.18
N GLU A 154 -6.33 -4.40 -16.07
CA GLU A 154 -7.54 -5.18 -16.25
C GLU A 154 -8.48 -4.95 -15.07
N ARG A 155 -9.79 -4.95 -15.32
CA ARG A 155 -10.78 -4.64 -14.27
C ARG A 155 -10.79 -5.70 -13.18
N GLU A 156 -10.54 -6.93 -13.57
CA GLU A 156 -10.56 -8.11 -12.71
C GLU A 156 -9.43 -8.08 -11.68
N ASP A 157 -8.34 -7.37 -11.97
CA ASP A 157 -7.18 -7.25 -11.08
C ASP A 157 -7.31 -6.16 -10.02
N LEU A 158 -8.21 -5.19 -10.24
CA LEU A 158 -8.35 -4.04 -9.34
C LEU A 158 -8.72 -4.43 -7.90
N PRO A 159 -9.63 -5.40 -7.65
CA PRO A 159 -9.93 -5.82 -6.28
C PRO A 159 -8.73 -6.47 -5.59
N LEU A 160 -7.99 -7.34 -6.30
CA LEU A 160 -6.79 -7.96 -5.73
C LEU A 160 -5.71 -6.91 -5.41
N TYR A 161 -5.49 -5.94 -6.29
CA TYR A 161 -4.59 -4.82 -6.04
C TYR A 161 -5.01 -4.02 -4.81
N ALA A 162 -6.29 -3.65 -4.71
CA ALA A 162 -6.81 -2.79 -3.65
C ALA A 162 -6.79 -3.45 -2.26
N PHE A 163 -7.10 -4.74 -2.20
CA PHE A 163 -7.28 -5.49 -0.95
C PHE A 163 -6.16 -6.48 -0.64
N PHE A 164 -5.07 -6.48 -1.38
CA PHE A 164 -3.98 -7.43 -1.21
C PHE A 164 -3.50 -7.47 0.24
N PHE A 165 -3.91 -8.53 0.97
CA PHE A 165 -3.80 -8.60 2.44
C PHE A 165 -2.38 -8.40 2.99
N PRO A 166 -1.29 -8.81 2.29
CA PRO A 166 0.04 -8.58 2.81
C PRO A 166 0.42 -7.09 2.89
N SER A 167 -0.14 -6.25 2.01
CA SER A 167 0.24 -4.83 1.91
C SER A 167 -0.81 -3.85 2.45
N VAL A 168 -2.12 -4.21 2.44
CA VAL A 168 -3.22 -3.28 2.68
C VAL A 168 -3.21 -2.63 4.06
N VAL A 169 -2.69 -3.31 5.10
CA VAL A 169 -2.71 -2.78 6.48
C VAL A 169 -1.57 -1.81 6.75
N SER A 170 -0.33 -2.25 6.54
CA SER A 170 0.90 -1.49 6.82
C SER A 170 2.09 -1.97 5.97
N GLY A 171 1.84 -2.69 4.86
CA GLY A 171 2.89 -3.20 3.99
C GLY A 171 3.47 -2.12 3.05
N PRO A 172 4.40 -2.51 2.17
CA PRO A 172 4.89 -1.62 1.14
C PRO A 172 3.75 -1.11 0.25
N ILE A 173 3.75 0.19 -0.07
CA ILE A 173 2.77 0.78 -0.98
C ILE A 173 3.04 0.25 -2.38
N LEU A 174 2.03 -0.39 -2.98
CA LEU A 174 2.18 -1.06 -4.27
C LEU A 174 2.14 -0.04 -5.41
N LYS A 175 3.21 -0.01 -6.20
CA LYS A 175 3.22 0.75 -7.45
C LYS A 175 2.48 -0.06 -8.53
N PRO A 176 1.44 0.49 -9.19
CA PRO A 176 0.64 -0.23 -10.17
C PRO A 176 1.48 -0.89 -11.27
N GLN A 177 2.40 -0.14 -11.86
CA GLN A 177 3.29 -0.59 -12.94
C GLN A 177 4.19 -1.78 -12.55
N ALA A 178 4.49 -1.95 -11.26
CA ALA A 178 5.30 -3.06 -10.77
C ALA A 178 4.45 -4.25 -10.32
N PHE A 179 3.21 -4.03 -9.90
CA PHE A 179 2.35 -5.07 -9.34
C PHE A 179 1.54 -5.81 -10.41
N PHE A 180 0.79 -5.08 -11.24
CA PHE A 180 -0.11 -5.71 -12.21
C PHE A 180 0.57 -6.64 -13.23
N PRO A 181 1.75 -6.32 -13.80
CA PRO A 181 2.41 -7.25 -14.71
C PRO A 181 2.75 -8.60 -14.05
N GLN A 182 2.95 -8.62 -12.73
CA GLN A 182 3.23 -9.86 -12.01
C GLN A 182 2.01 -10.78 -11.93
N LEU A 183 0.77 -10.22 -11.91
CA LEU A 183 -0.46 -11.02 -11.89
C LEU A 183 -0.63 -11.85 -13.16
N HIS A 184 -0.09 -11.37 -14.29
CA HIS A 184 -0.09 -12.08 -15.57
C HIS A 184 1.21 -12.85 -15.83
N GLY A 185 2.19 -12.74 -14.92
CA GLY A 185 3.48 -13.43 -15.00
C GLY A 185 3.36 -14.93 -14.72
N GLU A 186 4.33 -15.71 -15.20
CA GLU A 186 4.34 -17.17 -15.03
C GLU A 186 4.42 -17.64 -13.58
N LYS A 187 5.06 -16.82 -12.72
CA LYS A 187 5.30 -17.15 -11.30
C LYS A 187 4.08 -16.89 -10.40
N PHE A 188 3.12 -16.10 -10.84
CA PHE A 188 1.93 -15.80 -10.05
C PHE A 188 1.17 -17.08 -9.72
N LEU A 189 0.99 -17.35 -8.44
CA LEU A 189 0.42 -18.59 -7.87
C LEU A 189 1.14 -19.88 -8.30
N ARG A 190 2.40 -19.74 -8.76
CA ARG A 190 3.31 -20.87 -9.11
C ARG A 190 4.75 -20.56 -8.67
N PRO A 191 4.99 -20.31 -7.37
CA PRO A 191 6.34 -20.02 -6.87
C PRO A 191 7.25 -21.23 -7.08
N GLY A 192 8.51 -20.97 -7.47
CA GLY A 192 9.54 -22.01 -7.50
C GLY A 192 10.05 -22.35 -6.09
N GLY A 193 10.79 -23.45 -5.96
CA GLY A 193 11.34 -23.90 -4.67
C GLY A 193 12.21 -22.83 -3.98
N GLN A 194 13.00 -22.07 -4.75
CA GLN A 194 13.79 -20.95 -4.22
C GLN A 194 12.91 -19.80 -3.72
N ASP A 195 11.80 -19.49 -4.41
CA ASP A 195 10.87 -18.46 -3.97
C ASP A 195 10.16 -18.89 -2.68
N PHE A 196 9.83 -20.20 -2.55
CA PHE A 196 9.24 -20.76 -1.34
C PHE A 196 10.19 -20.67 -0.13
N ALA A 197 11.44 -21.11 -0.28
CA ALA A 197 12.45 -21.04 0.78
C ALA A 197 12.70 -19.60 1.22
N ALA A 198 12.85 -18.67 0.27
CA ALA A 198 13.05 -17.27 0.56
C ALA A 198 11.80 -16.59 1.18
N ALA A 199 10.60 -17.07 0.87
CA ALA A 199 9.37 -16.63 1.52
C ALA A 199 9.34 -17.02 3.00
N LEU A 200 9.65 -18.28 3.31
CA LEU A 200 9.73 -18.76 4.69
C LEU A 200 10.81 -18.03 5.49
N TYR A 201 11.97 -17.79 4.89
CA TYR A 201 13.03 -17.01 5.52
C TYR A 201 12.58 -15.58 5.83
N ALA A 202 11.91 -14.90 4.90
CA ALA A 202 11.43 -13.54 5.09
C ALA A 202 10.36 -13.49 6.21
N ILE A 203 9.41 -14.44 6.23
CA ILE A 203 8.40 -14.53 7.30
C ILE A 203 9.08 -14.77 8.65
N ALA A 204 9.99 -15.73 8.75
CA ALA A 204 10.68 -16.04 9.99
C ALA A 204 11.53 -14.87 10.51
N SER A 205 12.29 -14.22 9.59
CA SER A 205 13.08 -13.02 9.92
C SER A 205 12.18 -11.86 10.38
N GLY A 206 11.08 -11.61 9.67
CA GLY A 206 10.11 -10.57 10.04
C GLY A 206 9.44 -10.84 11.39
N MET A 207 9.07 -12.10 11.67
CA MET A 207 8.53 -12.51 12.96
C MET A 207 9.56 -12.32 14.08
N ALA A 208 10.83 -12.67 13.84
CA ALA A 208 11.90 -12.44 14.82
C ALA A 208 12.07 -10.94 15.12
N LYS A 209 12.12 -10.09 14.10
CA LYS A 209 12.17 -8.63 14.29
C LYS A 209 10.99 -8.11 15.09
N LYS A 210 9.79 -8.56 14.77
CA LYS A 210 8.55 -8.10 15.40
C LYS A 210 8.43 -8.60 16.82
N VAL A 211 8.50 -9.91 17.05
CA VAL A 211 8.18 -10.55 18.34
C VAL A 211 9.38 -10.49 19.30
N LEU A 212 10.59 -10.79 18.81
CA LEU A 212 11.75 -10.87 19.69
C LEU A 212 12.41 -9.50 19.95
N LEU A 213 12.33 -8.58 19.00
CA LEU A 213 12.99 -7.27 19.15
C LEU A 213 11.98 -6.16 19.44
N ALA A 214 11.02 -5.90 18.53
CA ALA A 214 10.14 -4.74 18.64
C ALA A 214 9.21 -4.82 19.85
N ASP A 215 8.55 -5.96 20.09
CA ASP A 215 7.59 -6.11 21.18
C ASP A 215 8.29 -6.03 22.54
N ASN A 216 9.49 -6.65 22.70
CA ASN A 216 10.26 -6.57 23.94
C ASN A 216 10.80 -5.15 24.19
N LEU A 217 11.30 -4.47 23.14
CA LEU A 217 11.68 -3.05 23.25
C LEU A 217 10.46 -2.20 23.64
N GLY A 218 9.28 -2.52 23.09
CA GLY A 218 8.03 -1.84 23.37
C GLY A 218 7.63 -1.87 24.86
N ILE A 219 7.90 -2.97 25.55
CA ILE A 219 7.66 -3.08 27.00
C ILE A 219 8.55 -2.12 27.78
N VAL A 220 9.86 -2.10 27.45
CA VAL A 220 10.84 -1.24 28.13
C VAL A 220 10.56 0.23 27.84
N VAL A 221 10.35 0.57 26.56
CA VAL A 221 10.03 1.93 26.10
C VAL A 221 8.72 2.42 26.70
N GLY A 222 7.68 1.58 26.72
CA GLY A 222 6.38 1.93 27.30
C GLY A 222 6.48 2.21 28.80
N SER A 223 7.28 1.45 29.55
CA SER A 223 7.52 1.73 30.97
C SER A 223 8.28 3.03 31.20
N GLY A 224 9.22 3.36 30.31
CA GLY A 224 9.95 4.63 30.35
C GLY A 224 9.04 5.83 30.05
N TRP A 225 8.19 5.76 29.03
CA TRP A 225 7.20 6.81 28.72
C TRP A 225 6.21 7.03 29.88
N ALA A 226 5.81 5.99 30.60
CA ALA A 226 4.90 6.10 31.73
C ALA A 226 5.52 6.79 32.97
N ARG A 227 6.86 6.94 33.01
CA ARG A 227 7.61 7.51 34.14
C ARG A 227 8.58 8.61 33.71
N LEU A 228 8.18 9.43 32.74
CA LEU A 228 9.05 10.48 32.19
C LEU A 228 9.62 11.42 33.25
N ASP A 229 8.80 11.78 34.24
CA ASP A 229 9.17 12.71 35.31
C ASP A 229 10.18 12.12 36.31
N GLU A 230 10.32 10.80 36.35
CA GLU A 230 11.24 10.07 37.22
C GLU A 230 12.57 9.70 36.52
N LEU A 231 12.64 9.90 35.18
CA LEU A 231 13.81 9.48 34.42
C LEU A 231 15.01 10.40 34.62
N SER A 232 16.15 9.79 34.90
CA SER A 232 17.44 10.48 34.77
C SER A 232 17.76 10.79 33.30
N ALA A 233 18.66 11.74 33.02
CA ALA A 233 19.07 12.04 31.66
C ALA A 233 19.54 10.81 30.85
N PRO A 234 20.39 9.91 31.38
CA PRO A 234 20.72 8.65 30.71
C PRO A 234 19.50 7.77 30.44
N GLY A 235 18.55 7.68 31.41
CA GLY A 235 17.31 6.94 31.24
C GLY A 235 16.45 7.48 30.09
N GLY A 236 16.33 8.79 29.96
CA GLY A 236 15.64 9.44 28.86
C GLY A 236 16.25 9.09 27.49
N TRP A 237 17.58 9.11 27.38
CA TRP A 237 18.28 8.69 26.16
C TRP A 237 18.03 7.22 25.82
N LEU A 238 18.02 6.33 26.80
CA LEU A 238 17.71 4.91 26.57
C LEU A 238 16.29 4.70 26.03
N VAL A 239 15.31 5.46 26.54
CA VAL A 239 13.92 5.40 26.04
C VAL A 239 13.84 5.88 24.59
N ILE A 240 14.49 7.00 24.25
CA ILE A 240 14.50 7.55 22.87
C ILE A 240 15.16 6.58 21.89
N LEU A 241 16.35 6.07 22.23
CA LEU A 241 17.07 5.10 21.40
C LEU A 241 16.29 3.78 21.28
N GLY A 242 15.73 3.30 22.39
CA GLY A 242 14.89 2.12 22.42
C GLY A 242 13.65 2.28 21.52
N TYR A 243 12.96 3.42 21.59
CA TYR A 243 11.83 3.73 20.72
C TYR A 243 12.21 3.77 19.24
N THR A 244 13.37 4.34 18.94
CA THR A 244 13.88 4.41 17.57
C THR A 244 14.12 3.01 16.98
N LEU A 245 14.72 2.10 17.76
CA LEU A 245 14.91 0.70 17.35
C LEU A 245 13.59 -0.07 17.31
N GLN A 246 12.72 0.14 18.29
CA GLN A 246 11.38 -0.47 18.32
C GLN A 246 10.62 -0.15 17.05
N LEU A 247 10.52 1.13 16.68
CA LEU A 247 9.82 1.58 15.47
C LEU A 247 10.40 0.93 14.19
N TYR A 248 11.72 0.84 14.11
CA TYR A 248 12.39 0.22 12.97
C TYR A 248 12.09 -1.29 12.88
N PHE A 249 12.29 -2.03 13.97
CA PHE A 249 12.07 -3.46 13.95
C PHE A 249 10.59 -3.83 13.79
N ASP A 250 9.69 -3.04 14.37
CA ASP A 250 8.26 -3.22 14.22
C ASP A 250 7.83 -3.09 12.75
N PHE A 251 8.21 -2.00 12.12
CA PHE A 251 7.78 -1.73 10.75
C PHE A 251 8.57 -2.54 9.70
N SER A 252 9.87 -2.69 9.85
CA SER A 252 10.66 -3.53 8.94
C SER A 252 10.28 -5.01 9.05
N GLY A 253 10.00 -5.49 10.28
CA GLY A 253 9.51 -6.84 10.50
C GLY A 253 8.17 -7.10 9.82
N TYR A 254 7.23 -6.15 9.91
CA TYR A 254 5.98 -6.24 9.16
C TYR A 254 6.21 -6.30 7.64
N CYS A 255 7.09 -5.45 7.10
CA CYS A 255 7.41 -5.46 5.67
C CYS A 255 8.04 -6.77 5.21
N ASP A 256 8.89 -7.39 6.03
CA ASP A 256 9.47 -8.71 5.73
C ASP A 256 8.40 -9.81 5.73
N ILE A 257 7.49 -9.82 6.71
CA ILE A 257 6.35 -10.76 6.73
C ILE A 257 5.50 -10.57 5.48
N ALA A 258 5.15 -9.32 5.14
CA ALA A 258 4.35 -9.00 3.95
C ALA A 258 5.04 -9.46 2.65
N ALA A 259 6.35 -9.22 2.53
CA ALA A 259 7.14 -9.65 1.38
C ALA A 259 7.20 -11.19 1.29
N GLY A 260 7.36 -11.88 2.41
CA GLY A 260 7.33 -13.33 2.48
C GLY A 260 5.97 -13.91 2.08
N CYS A 261 4.87 -13.35 2.60
CA CYS A 261 3.50 -13.75 2.22
C CYS A 261 3.24 -13.58 0.71
N ALA A 262 3.64 -12.43 0.16
CA ALA A 262 3.52 -12.19 -1.28
C ALA A 262 4.36 -13.18 -2.10
N ARG A 263 5.57 -13.48 -1.64
CA ARG A 263 6.49 -14.41 -2.32
C ARG A 263 5.99 -15.84 -2.31
N LEU A 264 5.29 -16.29 -1.26
CA LEU A 264 4.57 -17.57 -1.24
C LEU A 264 3.52 -17.66 -2.35
N LEU A 265 2.94 -16.53 -2.75
CA LEU A 265 1.96 -16.41 -3.82
C LEU A 265 2.60 -16.11 -5.19
N GLY A 266 3.94 -16.13 -5.29
CA GLY A 266 4.69 -15.86 -6.51
C GLY A 266 4.78 -14.38 -6.87
N LEU A 267 4.46 -13.47 -5.93
CA LEU A 267 4.55 -12.02 -6.11
C LEU A 267 5.75 -11.45 -5.36
N ARG A 268 6.37 -10.41 -5.89
CA ARG A 268 7.49 -9.71 -5.25
C ARG A 268 7.07 -8.30 -4.87
N LEU A 269 7.12 -8.00 -3.59
CA LEU A 269 6.91 -6.65 -3.07
C LEU A 269 8.21 -5.84 -3.14
N PRO A 270 8.11 -4.51 -3.28
CA PRO A 270 9.28 -3.63 -3.22
C PRO A 270 9.88 -3.63 -1.81
N VAL A 271 11.20 -3.44 -1.76
CA VAL A 271 11.92 -3.24 -0.49
C VAL A 271 11.53 -1.90 0.11
N ASN A 272 11.23 -1.88 1.41
CA ASN A 272 10.81 -0.67 2.11
C ASN A 272 11.89 -0.11 3.05
N PHE A 273 12.84 -0.93 3.45
CA PHE A 273 13.96 -0.56 4.33
C PHE A 273 15.28 -1.12 3.81
N ASP A 274 16.29 -0.25 3.72
CA ASP A 274 17.68 -0.63 3.34
C ASP A 274 18.67 -0.07 4.37
N SER A 275 18.72 -0.69 5.54
CA SER A 275 19.66 -0.31 6.61
C SER A 275 19.69 1.21 6.89
N PRO A 276 18.56 1.86 7.20
CA PRO A 276 18.46 3.33 7.24
C PRO A 276 19.37 3.98 8.27
N TYR A 277 19.68 3.31 9.38
CA TYR A 277 20.55 3.87 10.42
C TYR A 277 22.06 3.85 10.08
N ARG A 278 22.42 3.32 8.91
CA ARG A 278 23.77 3.45 8.36
C ARG A 278 23.96 4.70 7.50
N SER A 279 22.93 5.53 7.38
CA SER A 279 22.96 6.74 6.57
C SER A 279 23.86 7.81 7.19
N LEU A 280 24.61 8.50 6.35
CA LEU A 280 25.52 9.59 6.75
C LEU A 280 24.85 10.98 6.63
N SER A 281 23.64 11.05 6.07
CA SER A 281 22.87 12.28 5.93
C SER A 281 21.37 12.02 6.04
N VAL A 282 20.61 13.07 6.39
CA VAL A 282 19.13 13.01 6.43
C VAL A 282 18.55 12.65 5.05
N GLY A 283 19.12 13.19 3.97
CA GLY A 283 18.69 12.86 2.61
C GLY A 283 18.94 11.40 2.24
N GLU A 284 20.04 10.81 2.71
CA GLU A 284 20.31 9.37 2.53
C GLU A 284 19.38 8.53 3.40
N PHE A 285 19.10 8.95 4.64
CA PHE A 285 18.15 8.27 5.53
C PHE A 285 16.79 8.09 4.85
N TRP A 286 16.19 9.12 4.29
CA TRP A 286 14.90 9.02 3.60
C TRP A 286 14.93 8.21 2.30
N LYS A 287 16.09 8.00 1.68
CA LYS A 287 16.24 7.06 0.56
C LYS A 287 16.23 5.60 0.99
N ARG A 288 16.49 5.32 2.27
CA ARG A 288 16.59 3.99 2.87
C ARG A 288 15.45 3.64 3.83
N TRP A 289 14.73 4.66 4.34
CA TRP A 289 13.58 4.54 5.23
C TRP A 289 12.29 4.68 4.46
N HIS A 290 11.36 3.71 4.62
CA HIS A 290 10.03 3.71 4.01
C HIS A 290 10.05 4.12 2.53
N ILE A 291 10.86 3.40 1.74
CA ILE A 291 11.23 3.73 0.36
C ILE A 291 10.00 3.89 -0.53
N THR A 292 8.96 3.07 -0.32
CA THR A 292 7.73 3.13 -1.13
C THR A 292 6.93 4.41 -0.85
N LEU A 293 6.87 4.88 0.39
CA LEU A 293 6.25 6.16 0.73
C LEU A 293 7.02 7.34 0.12
N THR A 294 8.35 7.33 0.25
CA THR A 294 9.22 8.37 -0.34
C THR A 294 9.04 8.41 -1.86
N SER A 295 8.93 7.26 -2.51
CA SER A 295 8.68 7.17 -3.95
C SER A 295 7.29 7.68 -4.32
N PHE A 296 6.26 7.33 -3.55
CA PHE A 296 4.90 7.84 -3.73
C PHE A 296 4.86 9.37 -3.61
N LEU A 297 5.41 9.93 -2.54
CA LEU A 297 5.43 11.39 -2.32
C LEU A 297 6.18 12.11 -3.45
N ARG A 298 7.30 11.57 -3.88
CA ARG A 298 8.08 12.13 -4.98
C ARG A 298 7.31 12.11 -6.30
N GLU A 299 6.68 10.98 -6.65
CA GLU A 299 6.01 10.82 -7.94
C GLU A 299 4.62 11.44 -7.99
N CYS A 300 3.86 11.39 -6.89
CA CYS A 300 2.48 11.86 -6.85
C CYS A 300 2.31 13.27 -6.32
N LEU A 301 3.30 13.81 -5.59
CA LEU A 301 3.22 15.15 -5.00
C LEU A 301 4.33 16.06 -5.52
N TYR A 302 5.59 15.70 -5.29
CA TYR A 302 6.73 16.58 -5.57
C TYR A 302 6.89 16.90 -7.07
N PHE A 303 6.88 15.90 -7.95
CA PHE A 303 7.01 16.14 -9.39
C PHE A 303 5.82 16.90 -10.01
N PRO A 304 4.55 16.60 -9.69
CA PRO A 304 3.41 17.37 -10.20
C PRO A 304 3.41 18.84 -9.72
N LEU A 305 3.97 19.13 -8.55
CA LEU A 305 4.11 20.50 -8.05
C LEU A 305 5.26 21.29 -8.69
N GLY A 306 6.08 20.63 -9.53
CA GLY A 306 7.16 21.26 -10.29
C GLY A 306 8.56 20.79 -9.93
N GLY A 307 8.73 19.99 -8.88
CA GLY A 307 10.01 19.45 -8.46
C GLY A 307 11.06 20.56 -8.24
N SER A 308 12.32 20.25 -8.52
CA SER A 308 13.44 21.21 -8.39
C SER A 308 13.44 22.35 -9.43
N ARG A 309 12.50 22.34 -10.39
CA ARG A 309 12.44 23.35 -11.46
C ARG A 309 11.82 24.68 -11.05
N ARG A 310 11.14 24.75 -9.90
CA ARG A 310 10.43 25.94 -9.41
C ARG A 310 11.19 26.77 -8.35
N GLY A 311 12.51 26.57 -8.24
CA GLY A 311 13.37 27.35 -7.34
C GLY A 311 13.48 26.79 -5.93
N THR A 312 14.38 27.37 -5.14
CA THR A 312 14.76 26.91 -3.80
C THR A 312 13.61 26.94 -2.77
N CYS A 313 12.60 27.77 -2.97
CA CYS A 313 11.51 27.94 -2.00
C CYS A 313 10.63 26.66 -1.82
N LEU A 314 10.46 25.88 -2.88
CA LEU A 314 9.71 24.59 -2.84
C LEU A 314 10.57 23.39 -2.39
N LEU A 315 11.89 23.57 -2.26
CA LEU A 315 12.81 22.55 -1.76
C LEU A 315 12.88 22.52 -0.23
N TYR A 316 12.48 23.61 0.44
CA TYR A 316 12.57 23.77 1.89
C TYR A 316 11.21 23.83 2.60
N THR A 317 10.10 23.77 1.87
CA THR A 317 8.74 23.62 2.39
C THR A 317 8.17 22.23 2.14
#